data_a7e76ac166868af01e191a5845edcdcd
#
_entry.id   a7e76ac166868af01e191a5845edcdcd
#
_cell.length_a   1.000
_cell.length_b   1.000
_cell.length_c   1.000
_cell.angle_alpha   90.00
_cell.angle_beta   90.00
_cell.angle_gamma   90.00
#
_symmetry.space_group_name_H-M   'P 1'
#
loop_
_entity.id
_entity.type
_entity.pdbx_description
1 polymer ?
#
loop_
_entity_poly.entity_id
_entity_poly.type
_entity_poly.pdbx_seq_one_letter_code
_entity_poly.pdbx_strand_id
1 'polypeptide(L)'
;TGIGTYTLQLARGLAREASVQSLRLFSAYRWVDDAEEALRVNRHVATLRRVAPFKRLALEGYTALRARLFRHHARHLTDHVLHAPNFVLMPFDGPAVATVHDLSYLRYPQHHPLERVRFLARHLPPTLQRADALIVDSLAVREELLSVFGVDERKLHVVPLGVDASFHPRGEAELAP
;
A
#
# COMPACT_ATOMS: atom_id res chain seq x y z
N THR A 1 11.48 -0.95 5.57
CA THR A 1 10.44 -0.02 6.05
C THR A 1 9.22 -0.81 6.51
N GLY A 2 8.45 -0.29 7.50
CA GLY A 2 7.25 -0.97 8.03
C GLY A 2 6.26 -1.36 6.94
N ILE A 3 5.93 -0.45 6.02
CA ILE A 3 5.03 -0.72 4.88
C ILE A 3 5.59 -1.82 3.96
N GLY A 4 6.90 -1.87 3.74
CA GLY A 4 7.51 -2.93 2.94
C GLY A 4 7.37 -4.30 3.60
N THR A 5 7.56 -4.37 4.92
CA THR A 5 7.34 -5.59 5.70
C THR A 5 5.88 -6.00 5.68
N TYR A 6 4.96 -5.05 5.90
CA TYR A 6 3.52 -5.30 5.79
C TYR A 6 3.14 -5.90 4.43
N THR A 7 3.55 -5.26 3.33
CA THR A 7 3.25 -5.73 1.97
C THR A 7 3.80 -7.13 1.70
N LEU A 8 5.01 -7.42 2.17
CA LEU A 8 5.64 -8.73 2.03
C LEU A 8 4.86 -9.82 2.79
N GLN A 9 4.53 -9.56 4.05
CA GLN A 9 3.81 -10.53 4.89
C GLN A 9 2.37 -10.73 4.40
N LEU A 10 1.71 -9.66 3.96
CA LEU A 10 0.39 -9.74 3.34
C LEU A 10 0.41 -10.62 2.08
N ALA A 11 1.35 -10.40 1.17
CA ALA A 11 1.48 -11.21 -0.05
C ALA A 11 1.76 -12.69 0.28
N ARG A 12 2.64 -12.96 1.25
CA ARG A 12 2.92 -14.32 1.73
C ARG A 12 1.71 -14.97 2.38
N GLY A 13 0.93 -14.22 3.16
CA GLY A 13 -0.31 -14.70 3.78
C GLY A 13 -1.36 -15.05 2.72
N LEU A 14 -1.61 -14.14 1.79
CA LEU A 14 -2.57 -14.35 0.70
C LEU A 14 -2.16 -15.54 -0.21
N ALA A 15 -0.89 -15.74 -0.47
CA ALA A 15 -0.41 -16.88 -1.25
C ALA A 15 -0.65 -18.25 -0.58
N ARG A 16 -0.86 -18.28 0.73
CA ARG A 16 -1.16 -19.50 1.51
C ARG A 16 -2.64 -19.70 1.80
N GLU A 17 -3.43 -18.67 1.54
CA GLU A 17 -4.86 -18.70 1.85
C GLU A 17 -5.61 -19.53 0.80
N ALA A 18 -6.30 -20.58 1.26
CA ALA A 18 -6.97 -21.53 0.37
C ALA A 18 -8.11 -20.90 -0.47
N SER A 19 -8.69 -19.80 -0.01
CA SER A 19 -9.70 -19.04 -0.76
C SER A 19 -9.12 -18.20 -1.89
N VAL A 20 -7.79 -17.97 -1.93
CA VAL A 20 -7.10 -17.20 -2.97
C VAL A 20 -6.63 -18.13 -4.08
N GLN A 21 -7.38 -18.17 -5.17
CA GLN A 21 -7.06 -19.03 -6.32
C GLN A 21 -5.82 -18.57 -7.10
N SER A 22 -5.58 -17.27 -7.14
CA SER A 22 -4.48 -16.68 -7.92
C SER A 22 -4.05 -15.37 -7.27
N LEU A 23 -2.74 -15.19 -7.09
CA LEU A 23 -2.15 -13.95 -6.61
C LEU A 23 -1.19 -13.40 -7.67
N ARG A 24 -1.39 -12.14 -8.06
CA ARG A 24 -0.52 -11.44 -9.00
C ARG A 24 0.05 -10.17 -8.35
N LEU A 25 1.36 -9.99 -8.46
CA LEU A 25 2.06 -8.88 -7.83
C LEU A 25 2.54 -7.88 -8.88
N PHE A 26 2.07 -6.63 -8.80
CA PHE A 26 2.53 -5.55 -9.69
C PHE A 26 3.47 -4.61 -8.94
N SER A 27 4.72 -4.57 -9.38
CA SER A 27 5.74 -3.75 -8.75
C SER A 27 6.37 -2.79 -9.74
N ALA A 28 6.45 -1.52 -9.36
CA ALA A 28 6.95 -0.44 -10.20
C ALA A 28 6.17 -0.31 -11.54
N TYR A 29 6.54 -1.07 -12.55
CA TYR A 29 6.01 -0.99 -13.92
C TYR A 29 5.73 -2.36 -14.55
N ARG A 30 5.90 -3.47 -13.80
CA ARG A 30 5.74 -4.84 -14.32
C ARG A 30 5.14 -5.80 -13.30
N TRP A 31 4.62 -6.92 -13.80
CA TRP A 31 4.32 -8.08 -12.97
C TRP A 31 5.60 -8.71 -12.47
N VAL A 32 5.55 -9.25 -11.27
CA VAL A 32 6.65 -9.98 -10.61
C VAL A 32 6.09 -11.27 -10.00
N ASP A 33 6.94 -12.29 -9.90
CA ASP A 33 6.50 -13.61 -9.50
C ASP A 33 6.43 -13.78 -7.98
N ASP A 34 7.26 -13.03 -7.25
CA ASP A 34 7.29 -13.08 -5.79
C ASP A 34 7.38 -11.70 -5.13
N ALA A 35 7.06 -11.67 -3.83
CA ALA A 35 7.04 -10.44 -3.04
C ALA A 35 8.45 -9.88 -2.74
N GLU A 36 9.47 -10.71 -2.73
CA GLU A 36 10.86 -10.26 -2.51
C GLU A 36 11.39 -9.57 -3.77
N GLU A 37 11.09 -10.11 -4.94
CA GLU A 37 11.36 -9.42 -6.21
C GLU A 37 10.65 -8.08 -6.27
N ALA A 38 9.37 -8.01 -5.86
CA ALA A 38 8.61 -6.76 -5.79
C ALA A 38 9.34 -5.69 -4.96
N LEU A 39 9.89 -6.07 -3.82
CA LEU A 39 10.63 -5.15 -2.95
C LEU A 39 11.97 -4.73 -3.56
N ARG A 40 12.68 -5.63 -4.24
CA ARG A 40 13.95 -5.31 -4.93
C ARG A 40 13.73 -4.30 -6.04
N VAL A 41 12.73 -4.53 -6.90
CA VAL A 41 12.39 -3.62 -8.00
C VAL A 41 12.02 -2.24 -7.48
N ASN A 42 11.20 -2.15 -6.44
CA ASN A 42 10.81 -0.88 -5.83
C ASN A 42 12.00 -0.12 -5.23
N ARG A 43 12.98 -0.81 -4.63
CA ARG A 43 14.21 -0.17 -4.09
C ARG A 43 15.04 0.47 -5.20
N HIS A 44 15.24 -0.21 -6.33
CA HIS A 44 15.97 0.34 -7.47
C HIS A 44 15.32 1.59 -8.02
N VAL A 45 13.99 1.56 -8.24
CA VAL A 45 13.24 2.72 -8.70
C VAL A 45 13.32 3.88 -7.70
N ALA A 46 13.23 3.61 -6.40
CA ALA A 46 13.36 4.64 -5.36
C ALA A 46 14.76 5.29 -5.35
N THR A 47 15.82 4.51 -5.59
CA THR A 47 17.19 5.04 -5.69
C THR A 47 17.35 5.95 -6.93
N LEU A 48 16.88 5.51 -8.09
CA LEU A 48 16.91 6.31 -9.32
C LEU A 48 16.17 7.64 -9.16
N ARG A 49 15.01 7.62 -8.48
CA ARG A 49 14.23 8.83 -8.21
C ARG A 49 14.92 9.83 -7.27
N ARG A 50 15.82 9.37 -6.38
CA ARG A 50 16.59 10.26 -5.48
C ARG A 50 17.59 11.13 -6.23
N VAL A 51 18.16 10.62 -7.33
CA VAL A 51 19.18 11.30 -8.13
C VAL A 51 18.60 12.05 -9.35
N ALA A 52 17.32 11.87 -9.66
CA ALA A 52 16.70 12.50 -10.82
C ALA A 52 16.65 14.04 -10.69
N PRO A 53 17.11 14.80 -11.67
CA PRO A 53 16.84 16.24 -11.76
C PRO A 53 15.33 16.44 -11.96
N PHE A 54 14.80 17.59 -11.50
CA PHE A 54 13.35 17.90 -11.63
C PHE A 54 12.42 16.88 -10.97
N LYS A 55 12.70 16.52 -9.72
CA LYS A 55 12.01 15.48 -8.92
C LYS A 55 10.48 15.49 -9.04
N ARG A 56 9.86 16.66 -9.13
CA ARG A 56 8.39 16.79 -9.21
C ARG A 56 7.86 16.26 -10.55
N LEU A 57 8.41 16.73 -11.67
CA LEU A 57 8.00 16.29 -13.01
C LEU A 57 8.31 14.80 -13.22
N ALA A 58 9.46 14.34 -12.73
CA ALA A 58 9.82 12.93 -12.77
C ALA A 58 8.86 12.05 -11.96
N LEU A 59 8.38 12.53 -10.81
CA LEU A 59 7.39 11.80 -9.99
C LEU A 59 6.02 11.74 -10.67
N GLU A 60 5.53 12.86 -11.18
CA GLU A 60 4.24 12.92 -11.88
C GLU A 60 4.26 12.06 -13.16
N GLY A 61 5.31 12.18 -13.97
CA GLY A 61 5.50 11.36 -15.17
C GLY A 61 5.59 9.87 -14.86
N TYR A 62 6.35 9.49 -13.83
CA TYR A 62 6.44 8.11 -13.36
C TYR A 62 5.09 7.57 -12.90
N THR A 63 4.34 8.37 -12.13
CA THR A 63 3.02 7.96 -11.62
C THR A 63 2.03 7.76 -12.77
N ALA A 64 2.00 8.67 -13.73
CA ALA A 64 1.13 8.58 -14.90
C ALA A 64 1.50 7.38 -15.80
N LEU A 65 2.79 7.18 -16.06
CA LEU A 65 3.28 6.03 -16.84
C LEU A 65 2.94 4.71 -16.14
N ARG A 66 3.21 4.62 -14.84
CA ARG A 66 2.89 3.44 -14.04
C ARG A 66 1.40 3.13 -14.07
N ALA A 67 0.54 4.14 -13.92
CA ALA A 67 -0.91 3.99 -13.98
C ALA A 67 -1.38 3.49 -15.36
N ARG A 68 -0.79 4.02 -16.44
CA ARG A 68 -1.09 3.59 -17.82
C ARG A 68 -0.67 2.14 -18.08
N LEU A 69 0.55 1.78 -17.67
CA LEU A 69 1.07 0.42 -17.82
C LEU A 69 0.23 -0.56 -17.00
N PHE A 70 -0.08 -0.21 -15.75
CA PHE A 70 -0.93 -1.05 -14.92
C PHE A 70 -2.30 -1.29 -15.57
N ARG A 71 -2.99 -0.24 -16.02
CA ARG A 71 -4.28 -0.38 -16.70
C ARG A 71 -4.20 -1.28 -17.92
N HIS A 72 -3.15 -1.13 -18.73
CA HIS A 72 -2.92 -1.98 -19.89
C HIS A 72 -2.73 -3.44 -19.50
N HIS A 73 -1.90 -3.70 -18.51
CA HIS A 73 -1.61 -5.07 -18.03
C HIS A 73 -2.75 -5.69 -17.25
N ALA A 74 -3.57 -4.89 -16.55
CA ALA A 74 -4.66 -5.38 -15.71
C ALA A 74 -6.00 -5.52 -16.44
N ARG A 75 -6.11 -5.06 -17.69
CA ARG A 75 -7.39 -5.05 -18.45
C ARG A 75 -8.10 -6.40 -18.58
N HIS A 76 -7.34 -7.50 -18.45
CA HIS A 76 -7.85 -8.87 -18.55
C HIS A 76 -8.15 -9.50 -17.19
N LEU A 77 -7.91 -8.80 -16.10
CA LEU A 77 -8.08 -9.30 -14.73
C LEU A 77 -9.48 -8.95 -14.18
N THR A 78 -10.52 -9.25 -14.93
CA THR A 78 -11.90 -8.87 -14.60
C THR A 78 -12.49 -9.64 -13.42
N ASP A 79 -11.91 -10.79 -13.10
CA ASP A 79 -12.27 -11.70 -12.01
C ASP A 79 -11.38 -11.54 -10.76
N HIS A 80 -10.52 -10.53 -10.76
CA HIS A 80 -9.60 -10.24 -9.66
C HIS A 80 -10.07 -9.07 -8.81
N VAL A 81 -9.59 -9.03 -7.57
CA VAL A 81 -9.69 -7.88 -6.67
C VAL A 81 -8.35 -7.18 -6.63
N LEU A 82 -8.33 -5.87 -6.91
CA LEU A 82 -7.13 -5.06 -6.72
C LEU A 82 -6.96 -4.74 -5.24
N HIS A 83 -5.82 -5.06 -4.64
CA HIS A 83 -5.45 -4.57 -3.33
C HIS A 83 -4.26 -3.60 -3.42
N ALA A 84 -4.47 -2.36 -2.98
CA ALA A 84 -3.41 -1.37 -2.79
C ALA A 84 -2.98 -1.34 -1.33
N PRO A 85 -1.84 -1.94 -0.95
CA PRO A 85 -1.42 -2.06 0.44
C PRO A 85 -0.79 -0.78 1.01
N ASN A 86 -0.87 0.34 0.27
CA ASN A 86 -0.25 1.60 0.67
C ASN A 86 -0.96 2.82 0.05
N PHE A 87 -2.03 3.25 0.65
CA PHE A 87 -2.80 4.49 0.42
C PHE A 87 -3.46 4.64 -0.95
N VAL A 88 -2.80 4.36 -2.07
CA VAL A 88 -3.22 4.84 -3.38
C VAL A 88 -3.55 3.69 -4.33
N LEU A 89 -4.80 3.66 -4.79
CA LEU A 89 -5.26 2.72 -5.81
C LEU A 89 -4.69 3.07 -7.19
N MET A 90 -4.30 2.01 -7.90
CA MET A 90 -4.05 2.09 -9.34
C MET A 90 -5.38 2.08 -10.11
N PRO A 91 -5.42 2.60 -11.35
CA PRO A 91 -6.63 2.54 -12.19
C PRO A 91 -6.97 1.08 -12.52
N PHE A 92 -8.13 0.63 -12.03
CA PHE A 92 -8.62 -0.73 -12.21
C PHE A 92 -10.14 -0.73 -12.31
N ASP A 93 -10.72 -1.50 -13.21
CA ASP A 93 -12.16 -1.47 -13.48
C ASP A 93 -12.96 -2.48 -12.64
N GLY A 94 -12.26 -3.38 -11.92
CA GLY A 94 -12.85 -4.36 -11.01
C GLY A 94 -12.91 -3.89 -9.54
N PRO A 95 -13.32 -4.78 -8.62
CA PRO A 95 -13.36 -4.52 -7.19
C PRO A 95 -11.98 -4.14 -6.65
N ALA A 96 -11.95 -3.20 -5.70
CA ALA A 96 -10.70 -2.66 -5.20
C ALA A 96 -10.71 -2.43 -3.68
N VAL A 97 -9.62 -2.84 -3.05
CA VAL A 97 -9.33 -2.66 -1.63
C VAL A 97 -8.11 -1.76 -1.46
N ALA A 98 -8.14 -0.85 -0.51
CA ALA A 98 -6.96 -0.07 -0.15
C ALA A 98 -6.67 -0.16 1.35
N THR A 99 -5.39 -0.24 1.73
CA THR A 99 -4.97 -0.11 3.12
C THR A 99 -4.49 1.31 3.41
N VAL A 100 -5.06 1.92 4.44
CA VAL A 100 -4.68 3.24 4.96
C VAL A 100 -4.10 3.07 6.35
N HIS A 101 -2.78 3.23 6.48
CA HIS A 101 -2.08 2.99 7.73
C HIS A 101 -2.20 4.14 8.73
N ASP A 102 -2.15 5.38 8.25
CA ASP A 102 -2.22 6.58 9.06
C ASP A 102 -2.66 7.80 8.26
N LEU A 103 -2.98 8.89 8.95
CA LEU A 103 -3.20 10.22 8.36
C LEU A 103 -2.19 11.24 8.87
N SER A 104 -1.00 10.80 9.27
CA SER A 104 0.06 11.64 9.84
C SER A 104 0.50 12.78 8.92
N TYR A 105 0.41 12.58 7.60
CA TYR A 105 0.71 13.62 6.61
C TYR A 105 -0.25 14.83 6.68
N LEU A 106 -1.47 14.64 7.21
CA LEU A 106 -2.42 15.71 7.46
C LEU A 106 -2.23 16.34 8.84
N ARG A 107 -2.03 15.51 9.88
CA ARG A 107 -1.90 15.99 11.26
C ARG A 107 -0.55 16.64 11.53
N TYR A 108 0.50 16.10 10.93
CA TYR A 108 1.90 16.49 11.19
C TYR A 108 2.66 16.73 9.88
N PRO A 109 2.16 17.60 8.98
CA PRO A 109 2.76 17.79 7.65
C PRO A 109 4.22 18.24 7.72
N GLN A 110 4.62 18.93 8.80
CA GLN A 110 5.99 19.39 9.04
C GLN A 110 7.00 18.24 9.23
N HIS A 111 6.54 17.03 9.57
CA HIS A 111 7.39 15.84 9.72
C HIS A 111 7.48 14.99 8.44
N HIS A 112 6.85 15.44 7.36
CA HIS A 112 6.85 14.73 6.08
C HIS A 112 7.48 15.57 4.96
N PRO A 113 8.17 14.94 3.99
CA PRO A 113 8.56 15.63 2.77
C PRO A 113 7.34 16.26 2.08
N LEU A 114 7.46 17.51 1.67
CA LEU A 114 6.37 18.28 1.07
C LEU A 114 5.74 17.57 -0.16
N GLU A 115 6.57 16.88 -0.94
CA GLU A 115 6.12 16.09 -2.08
C GLU A 115 5.20 14.93 -1.67
N ARG A 116 5.49 14.28 -0.52
CA ARG A 116 4.63 13.22 0.03
C ARG A 116 3.29 13.77 0.48
N VAL A 117 3.31 14.91 1.19
CA VAL A 117 2.08 15.58 1.64
C VAL A 117 1.20 15.92 0.45
N ARG A 118 1.75 16.58 -0.58
CA ARG A 118 1.03 16.95 -1.80
C ARG A 118 0.52 15.73 -2.57
N PHE A 119 1.33 14.70 -2.66
CA PHE A 119 0.96 13.46 -3.34
C PHE A 119 -0.22 12.78 -2.66
N LEU A 120 -0.18 12.59 -1.33
CA LEU A 120 -1.26 11.95 -0.58
C LEU A 120 -2.52 12.83 -0.56
N ALA A 121 -2.38 14.16 -0.37
CA ALA A 121 -3.51 15.07 -0.43
C ALA A 121 -4.26 15.03 -1.78
N ARG A 122 -3.54 14.77 -2.88
CA ARG A 122 -4.13 14.64 -4.23
C ARG A 122 -4.73 13.26 -4.50
N HIS A 123 -4.09 12.18 -4.04
CA HIS A 123 -4.42 10.83 -4.49
C HIS A 123 -5.22 9.99 -3.48
N LEU A 124 -5.18 10.34 -2.18
CA LEU A 124 -5.96 9.61 -1.18
C LEU A 124 -7.47 9.84 -1.32
N PRO A 125 -8.01 11.07 -1.47
CA PRO A 125 -9.44 11.26 -1.58
C PRO A 125 -10.09 10.46 -2.73
N PRO A 126 -9.57 10.46 -3.97
CA PRO A 126 -10.10 9.60 -5.03
C PRO A 126 -10.01 8.10 -4.70
N THR A 127 -8.97 7.67 -3.97
CA THR A 127 -8.83 6.28 -3.51
C THR A 127 -9.96 5.91 -2.56
N LEU A 128 -10.24 6.76 -1.55
CA LEU A 128 -11.29 6.54 -0.56
C LEU A 128 -12.68 6.45 -1.21
N GLN A 129 -12.93 7.27 -2.23
CA GLN A 129 -14.19 7.23 -2.98
C GLN A 129 -14.33 5.93 -3.78
N ARG A 130 -13.27 5.53 -4.49
CA ARG A 130 -13.30 4.43 -5.44
C ARG A 130 -13.20 3.05 -4.79
N ALA A 131 -12.51 2.94 -3.64
CA ALA A 131 -12.36 1.65 -2.96
C ALA A 131 -13.71 1.07 -2.56
N ASP A 132 -13.90 -0.21 -2.81
CA ASP A 132 -15.08 -0.97 -2.33
C ASP A 132 -14.92 -1.32 -0.86
N ALA A 133 -13.67 -1.56 -0.42
CA ALA A 133 -13.33 -1.76 0.99
C ALA A 133 -12.02 -1.03 1.34
N LEU A 134 -11.94 -0.58 2.59
CA LEU A 134 -10.79 0.10 3.15
C LEU A 134 -10.33 -0.65 4.40
N ILE A 135 -9.07 -1.05 4.42
CA ILE A 135 -8.43 -1.65 5.59
C ILE A 135 -7.69 -0.57 6.35
N VAL A 136 -7.84 -0.55 7.65
CA VAL A 136 -7.11 0.32 8.58
C VAL A 136 -6.52 -0.49 9.73
N ASP A 137 -5.36 -0.07 10.24
CA ASP A 137 -4.62 -0.82 11.25
C ASP A 137 -5.18 -0.65 12.68
N SER A 138 -6.02 0.37 12.89
CA SER A 138 -6.55 0.68 14.23
C SER A 138 -7.88 1.43 14.19
N LEU A 139 -8.58 1.40 15.31
CA LEU A 139 -9.79 2.20 15.53
C LEU A 139 -9.52 3.70 15.41
N ALA A 140 -8.35 4.16 15.84
CA ALA A 140 -7.97 5.58 15.73
C ALA A 140 -7.94 6.05 14.27
N VAL A 141 -7.33 5.26 13.36
CA VAL A 141 -7.30 5.60 11.92
C VAL A 141 -8.70 5.52 11.31
N ARG A 142 -9.53 4.56 11.76
CA ARG A 142 -10.93 4.47 11.33
C ARG A 142 -11.69 5.76 11.68
N GLU A 143 -11.63 6.22 12.93
CA GLU A 143 -12.29 7.45 13.38
C GLU A 143 -11.78 8.68 12.63
N GLU A 144 -10.49 8.73 12.33
CA GLU A 144 -9.91 9.80 11.52
C GLU A 144 -10.49 9.82 10.09
N LEU A 145 -10.63 8.67 9.44
CA LEU A 145 -11.20 8.60 8.10
C LEU A 145 -12.68 8.99 8.08
N LEU A 146 -13.43 8.60 9.10
CA LEU A 146 -14.83 9.00 9.26
C LEU A 146 -14.95 10.53 9.45
N SER A 147 -14.19 11.08 10.39
CA SER A 147 -14.32 12.50 10.77
C SER A 147 -13.74 13.47 9.73
N VAL A 148 -12.63 13.11 9.08
CA VAL A 148 -11.91 14.01 8.16
C VAL A 148 -12.45 13.91 6.72
N PHE A 149 -12.78 12.70 6.27
CA PHE A 149 -13.15 12.45 4.88
C PHE A 149 -14.60 12.04 4.69
N GLY A 150 -15.36 11.79 5.77
CA GLY A 150 -16.74 11.34 5.67
C GLY A 150 -16.90 10.01 4.93
N VAL A 151 -15.95 9.11 5.09
CA VAL A 151 -15.96 7.79 4.43
C VAL A 151 -17.18 6.99 4.93
N ASP A 152 -17.82 6.23 4.04
CA ASP A 152 -18.88 5.31 4.43
C ASP A 152 -18.31 4.24 5.39
N GLU A 153 -18.85 4.20 6.59
CA GLU A 153 -18.44 3.28 7.66
C GLU A 153 -18.47 1.82 7.22
N ARG A 154 -19.42 1.45 6.35
CA ARG A 154 -19.57 0.08 5.83
C ARG A 154 -18.37 -0.40 5.00
N LYS A 155 -17.59 0.53 4.46
CA LYS A 155 -16.37 0.22 3.71
C LYS A 155 -15.15 0.01 4.61
N LEU A 156 -15.20 0.43 5.89
CA LEU A 156 -14.06 0.48 6.79
C LEU A 156 -13.93 -0.81 7.61
N HIS A 157 -12.82 -1.49 7.44
CA HIS A 157 -12.47 -2.72 8.16
C HIS A 157 -11.22 -2.50 9.00
N VAL A 158 -11.34 -2.64 10.32
CA VAL A 158 -10.19 -2.56 11.23
C VAL A 158 -9.52 -3.92 11.28
N VAL A 159 -8.30 -3.99 10.78
CA VAL A 159 -7.47 -5.20 10.76
C VAL A 159 -6.14 -4.88 11.41
N PRO A 160 -5.95 -5.16 12.71
CA PRO A 160 -4.70 -4.90 13.40
C PRO A 160 -3.53 -5.62 12.75
N LEU A 161 -2.35 -4.99 12.81
CA LEU A 161 -1.13 -5.59 12.28
C LEU A 161 -0.75 -6.83 13.09
N GLY A 162 -0.38 -7.89 12.39
CA GLY A 162 0.18 -9.09 13.00
C GLY A 162 1.60 -8.88 13.49
N VAL A 163 2.03 -9.70 14.42
CA VAL A 163 3.40 -9.78 14.92
C VAL A 163 4.04 -11.05 14.39
N ASP A 164 5.29 -10.95 13.89
CA ASP A 164 6.02 -12.11 13.41
C ASP A 164 6.28 -13.10 14.55
N ALA A 165 6.18 -14.41 14.28
CA ALA A 165 6.36 -15.46 15.27
C ALA A 165 7.74 -15.48 15.92
N SER A 166 8.75 -14.84 15.32
CA SER A 166 10.06 -14.64 15.93
C SER A 166 10.04 -13.71 17.15
N PHE A 167 9.00 -12.87 17.29
CA PHE A 167 8.76 -12.04 18.46
C PHE A 167 7.90 -12.79 19.47
N HIS A 168 8.53 -13.52 20.37
CA HIS A 168 7.89 -14.24 21.47
C HIS A 168 8.62 -13.95 22.79
N PRO A 169 7.97 -14.12 23.95
CA PRO A 169 8.64 -14.04 25.25
C PRO A 169 9.80 -15.04 25.30
N ARG A 170 10.98 -14.56 25.63
CA ARG A 170 12.19 -15.38 25.79
C ARG A 170 12.45 -15.68 27.24
N GLY A 171 12.89 -16.91 27.53
CA GLY A 171 13.39 -17.28 28.85
C GLY A 171 14.76 -16.64 29.15
N GLU A 172 15.13 -16.57 30.44
CA GLU A 172 16.40 -15.99 30.88
C GLU A 172 17.61 -16.61 30.18
N ALA A 173 17.58 -17.93 29.87
CA ALA A 173 18.64 -18.62 29.16
C ALA A 173 18.83 -18.16 27.70
N GLU A 174 17.80 -17.65 27.06
CA GLU A 174 17.85 -17.12 25.70
C GLU A 174 18.24 -15.65 25.65
N LEU A 175 18.25 -14.98 26.79
CA LEU A 175 18.63 -13.56 26.93
C LEU A 175 20.08 -13.37 27.40
N ALA A 176 20.76 -14.46 27.75
CA ALA A 176 22.17 -14.41 28.12
C ALA A 176 23.03 -13.99 26.89
N PRO A 177 24.02 -13.06 27.08
CA PRO A 177 24.87 -12.55 26.02
C PRO A 177 25.79 -13.64 25.43
#